data_edf4f7138eb4abf8b16604c99c6bacf6
#
_entry.id   edf4f7138eb4abf8b16604c99c6bacf6
#
_cell.length_a   1.000
_cell.length_b   1.000
_cell.length_c   1.000
_cell.angle_alpha   90.00
_cell.angle_beta   90.00
_cell.angle_gamma   90.00
#
_symmetry.space_group_name_H-M   'P 1'
#
loop_
_entity.id
_entity.type
_entity.pdbx_description
1 polymer ?
#
loop_
_entity_poly.entity_id
_entity_poly.type
_entity_poly.pdbx_seq_one_letter_code
_entity_poly.pdbx_strand_id
1 'polypeptide(L)'
;SEILAVTFTNKAAKEMLARLQNMIPINPRAMWVGTFHGLCNRLLRLHHQEAGLPATFAILDMSDQLGVIKRVMKANGIDTEEFKPREVQNFINRCKEEGKRASEVYSKFSKDKAYIQIYAMYEAVLQREGACDFAELLLRAYELLSRNEMIRHHYQERFRFILVDEFQDT
;
A
#
# COMPACT_ATOMS: atom_id res chain seq x y z
N SER A 1 -6.99 9.05 -20.94
CA SER A 1 -7.33 7.62 -21.07
C SER A 1 -8.49 7.27 -20.14
N GLU A 2 -9.45 6.56 -20.64
CA GLU A 2 -10.60 6.04 -19.91
C GLU A 2 -10.35 4.59 -19.41
N ILE A 3 -9.16 4.08 -19.66
CA ILE A 3 -8.76 2.70 -19.35
C ILE A 3 -7.81 2.70 -18.16
N LEU A 4 -8.12 1.86 -17.19
CA LEU A 4 -7.24 1.43 -16.11
C LEU A 4 -6.86 -0.03 -16.37
N ALA A 5 -5.58 -0.32 -16.53
CA ALA A 5 -5.09 -1.67 -16.75
C ALA A 5 -4.10 -2.07 -15.64
N VAL A 6 -4.40 -3.15 -14.95
CA VAL A 6 -3.66 -3.61 -13.78
C VAL A 6 -2.99 -4.94 -14.07
N THR A 7 -1.71 -5.04 -13.74
CA THR A 7 -0.92 -6.26 -13.82
C THR A 7 -0.34 -6.62 -12.45
N PHE A 8 0.18 -7.84 -12.28
CA PHE A 8 0.81 -8.26 -11.03
C PHE A 8 2.32 -8.01 -11.01
N THR A 9 2.97 -7.95 -12.18
CA THR A 9 4.43 -7.77 -12.25
C THR A 9 4.81 -6.54 -13.07
N ASN A 10 5.93 -5.93 -12.70
CA ASN A 10 6.50 -4.82 -13.48
C ASN A 10 6.87 -5.22 -14.90
N LYS A 11 7.28 -6.48 -15.10
CA LYS A 11 7.58 -7.02 -16.43
C LYS A 11 6.32 -7.03 -17.30
N ALA A 12 5.22 -7.59 -16.81
CA ALA A 12 3.94 -7.61 -17.52
C ALA A 12 3.43 -6.20 -17.83
N ALA A 13 3.57 -5.25 -16.89
CA ALA A 13 3.20 -3.86 -17.10
C ALA A 13 4.01 -3.22 -18.24
N LYS A 14 5.32 -3.43 -18.28
CA LYS A 14 6.20 -2.93 -19.34
C LYS A 14 5.86 -3.53 -20.70
N GLU A 15 5.61 -4.83 -20.76
CA GLU A 15 5.21 -5.52 -21.99
C GLU A 15 3.88 -5.00 -22.51
N MET A 16 2.90 -4.82 -21.65
CA MET A 16 1.60 -4.26 -22.01
C MET A 16 1.74 -2.85 -22.57
N LEU A 17 2.50 -1.98 -21.90
CA LEU A 17 2.75 -0.62 -22.37
C LEU A 17 3.47 -0.62 -23.74
N ALA A 18 4.47 -1.46 -23.95
CA ALA A 18 5.18 -1.56 -25.21
C ALA A 18 4.27 -1.98 -26.36
N ARG A 19 3.40 -2.97 -26.12
CA ARG A 19 2.41 -3.40 -27.12
C ARG A 19 1.41 -2.29 -27.46
N LEU A 20 0.90 -1.60 -26.45
CA LEU A 20 -0.05 -0.50 -26.64
C LEU A 20 0.59 0.66 -27.42
N GLN A 21 1.85 1.01 -27.15
CA GLN A 21 2.57 2.04 -27.88
C GLN A 21 2.76 1.71 -29.37
N ASN A 22 2.94 0.43 -29.68
CA ASN A 22 3.06 -0.02 -31.08
C ASN A 22 1.72 -0.01 -31.83
N MET A 23 0.60 -0.11 -31.09
CA MET A 23 -0.74 -0.15 -31.68
C MET A 23 -1.39 1.23 -31.80
N ILE A 24 -1.07 2.14 -30.89
CA ILE A 24 -1.76 3.44 -30.79
C ILE A 24 -0.73 4.52 -30.45
N PRO A 25 -0.76 5.70 -31.11
CA PRO A 25 0.14 6.81 -30.81
C PRO A 25 -0.29 7.53 -29.52
N ILE A 26 -0.13 6.87 -28.36
CA ILE A 26 -0.51 7.40 -27.05
C ILE A 26 0.73 7.70 -26.22
N ASN A 27 0.68 8.80 -25.47
CA ASN A 27 1.71 9.10 -24.47
C ASN A 27 1.58 8.12 -23.28
N PRO A 28 2.58 7.26 -23.00
CA PRO A 28 2.54 6.27 -21.92
C PRO A 28 2.29 6.89 -20.55
N ARG A 29 2.78 8.11 -20.33
CA ARG A 29 2.62 8.84 -19.07
C ARG A 29 1.17 9.22 -18.77
N ALA A 30 0.34 9.34 -19.80
CA ALA A 30 -1.08 9.65 -19.66
C ALA A 30 -1.93 8.40 -19.38
N MET A 31 -1.36 7.22 -19.56
CA MET A 31 -2.06 5.95 -19.34
C MET A 31 -1.97 5.50 -17.88
N TRP A 32 -3.04 4.86 -17.40
CA TRP A 32 -3.07 4.20 -16.10
C TRP A 32 -2.90 2.69 -16.30
N VAL A 33 -1.66 2.30 -16.57
CA VAL A 33 -1.24 0.91 -16.77
C VAL A 33 -0.07 0.62 -15.84
N GLY A 34 -0.18 -0.39 -15.00
CA GLY A 34 0.85 -0.73 -14.05
C GLY A 34 0.46 -1.85 -13.11
N THR A 35 1.31 -2.12 -12.13
CA THR A 35 1.00 -3.02 -11.03
C THR A 35 0.05 -2.35 -10.03
N PHE A 36 -0.63 -3.13 -9.19
CA PHE A 36 -1.46 -2.60 -8.10
C PHE A 36 -0.67 -1.60 -7.25
N HIS A 37 0.51 -1.97 -6.78
CA HIS A 37 1.35 -1.09 -5.96
C HIS A 37 1.79 0.17 -6.71
N GLY A 38 2.17 0.04 -7.98
CA GLY A 38 2.58 1.18 -8.81
C GLY A 38 1.46 2.17 -9.04
N LEU A 39 0.25 1.68 -9.32
CA LEU A 39 -0.93 2.52 -9.52
C LEU A 39 -1.39 3.18 -8.21
N CYS A 40 -1.37 2.45 -7.10
CA CYS A 40 -1.65 3.01 -5.78
C CYS A 40 -0.63 4.09 -5.39
N ASN A 41 0.66 3.85 -5.63
CA ASN A 41 1.69 4.86 -5.42
C ASN A 41 1.41 6.13 -6.23
N ARG A 42 1.09 5.99 -7.51
CA ARG A 42 0.73 7.12 -8.38
C ARG A 42 -0.48 7.89 -7.84
N LEU A 43 -1.53 7.19 -7.42
CA LEU A 43 -2.73 7.79 -6.83
C LEU A 43 -2.37 8.59 -5.57
N LEU A 44 -1.59 8.00 -4.67
CA LEU A 44 -1.18 8.63 -3.42
C LEU A 44 -0.26 9.84 -3.64
N ARG A 45 0.60 9.81 -4.66
CA ARG A 45 1.43 10.98 -5.03
C ARG A 45 0.57 12.14 -5.53
N LEU A 46 -0.44 11.86 -6.34
CA LEU A 46 -1.35 12.87 -6.87
C LEU A 46 -2.26 13.48 -5.80
N HIS A 47 -2.65 12.69 -4.80
CA HIS A 47 -3.59 13.08 -3.74
C HIS A 47 -2.95 12.95 -2.35
N HIS A 48 -1.67 13.31 -2.22
CA HIS A 48 -0.93 13.10 -0.98
C HIS A 48 -1.55 13.83 0.21
N GLN A 49 -2.07 15.04 0.03
CA GLN A 49 -2.70 15.83 1.11
C GLN A 49 -3.92 15.11 1.66
N GLU A 50 -4.83 14.70 0.79
CA GLU A 50 -6.06 14.00 1.15
C GLU A 50 -5.76 12.62 1.75
N ALA A 51 -4.65 12.00 1.34
CA ALA A 51 -4.16 10.76 1.91
C ALA A 51 -3.41 10.93 3.24
N GLY A 52 -3.18 12.16 3.69
CA GLY A 52 -2.43 12.45 4.92
C GLY A 52 -0.93 12.16 4.82
N LEU A 53 -0.35 12.32 3.62
CA LEU A 53 1.06 12.05 3.34
C LEU A 53 1.79 13.32 2.89
N PRO A 54 3.10 13.44 3.18
CA PRO A 54 3.92 14.46 2.55
C PRO A 54 4.06 14.18 1.04
N ALA A 55 4.26 15.21 0.22
CA ALA A 55 4.41 15.05 -1.23
C ALA A 55 5.56 14.08 -1.60
N THR A 56 6.61 14.06 -0.79
CA THR A 56 7.82 13.27 -0.98
C THR A 56 7.91 12.08 -0.03
N PHE A 57 6.79 11.45 0.30
CA PHE A 57 6.81 10.30 1.20
C PHE A 57 7.74 9.19 0.67
N ALA A 58 8.46 8.56 1.60
CA ALA A 58 9.36 7.44 1.30
C ALA A 58 8.60 6.13 1.22
N ILE A 59 9.07 5.22 0.36
CA ILE A 59 8.57 3.84 0.29
C ILE A 59 9.63 2.93 0.92
N LEU A 60 9.21 2.14 1.90
CA LEU A 60 10.06 1.16 2.58
C LEU A 60 9.89 -0.21 1.91
N ASP A 61 11.00 -0.84 1.58
CA ASP A 61 10.98 -2.26 1.23
C ASP A 61 10.85 -3.15 2.46
N MET A 62 10.79 -4.47 2.27
CA MET A 62 10.63 -5.44 3.37
C MET A 62 11.78 -5.38 4.38
N SER A 63 13.00 -5.10 3.94
CA SER A 63 14.18 -4.98 4.82
C SER A 63 14.12 -3.71 5.65
N ASP A 64 13.78 -2.58 5.03
CA ASP A 64 13.61 -1.30 5.70
C ASP A 64 12.47 -1.37 6.72
N GLN A 65 11.34 -1.98 6.34
CA GLN A 65 10.22 -2.21 7.23
C GLN A 65 10.63 -3.02 8.48
N LEU A 66 11.37 -4.10 8.29
CA LEU A 66 11.87 -4.92 9.39
C LEU A 66 12.78 -4.12 10.32
N GLY A 67 13.63 -3.26 9.75
CA GLY A 67 14.49 -2.35 10.50
C GLY A 67 13.69 -1.39 11.38
N VAL A 68 12.62 -0.81 10.87
CA VAL A 68 11.72 0.05 11.65
C VAL A 68 11.04 -0.73 12.77
N ILE A 69 10.55 -1.93 12.50
CA ILE A 69 9.90 -2.78 13.51
C ILE A 69 10.89 -3.08 14.66
N LYS A 70 12.11 -3.49 14.35
CA LYS A 70 13.16 -3.74 15.35
C LYS A 70 13.45 -2.49 16.20
N ARG A 71 13.55 -1.33 15.56
CA ARG A 71 13.77 -0.05 16.23
C ARG A 71 12.62 0.31 17.18
N VAL A 72 11.38 0.12 16.74
CA VAL A 72 10.17 0.34 17.56
C VAL A 72 10.16 -0.60 18.77
N MET A 73 10.44 -1.88 18.56
CA MET A 73 10.49 -2.87 19.65
C MET A 73 11.57 -2.53 20.67
N LYS A 74 12.78 -2.19 20.21
CA LYS A 74 13.90 -1.79 21.09
C LYS A 74 13.56 -0.55 21.88
N ALA A 75 13.01 0.48 21.25
CA ALA A 75 12.64 1.74 21.91
C ALA A 75 11.57 1.57 22.99
N ASN A 76 10.76 0.52 22.92
CA ASN A 76 9.69 0.23 23.88
C ASN A 76 10.02 -0.95 24.81
N GLY A 77 11.25 -1.41 24.84
CA GLY A 77 11.71 -2.49 25.73
C GLY A 77 11.05 -3.85 25.46
N ILE A 78 10.63 -4.10 24.21
CA ILE A 78 9.97 -5.35 23.82
C ILE A 78 11.04 -6.41 23.50
N ASP A 79 10.91 -7.58 24.12
CA ASP A 79 11.83 -8.69 23.93
C ASP A 79 11.66 -9.32 22.54
N THR A 80 12.70 -9.23 21.72
CA THR A 80 12.74 -9.80 20.37
C THR A 80 12.92 -11.31 20.34
N GLU A 81 13.28 -11.93 21.46
CA GLU A 81 13.29 -13.39 21.57
C GLU A 81 11.91 -13.96 21.83
N GLU A 82 11.09 -13.25 22.61
CA GLU A 82 9.69 -13.62 22.84
C GLU A 82 8.82 -13.29 21.63
N PHE A 83 8.99 -12.08 21.07
CA PHE A 83 8.24 -11.61 19.90
C PHE A 83 9.20 -11.41 18.72
N LYS A 84 9.26 -12.40 17.83
CA LYS A 84 10.17 -12.35 16.69
C LYS A 84 9.80 -11.22 15.72
N PRO A 85 10.72 -10.31 15.37
CA PRO A 85 10.40 -9.18 14.49
C PRO A 85 9.80 -9.57 13.14
N ARG A 86 10.21 -10.69 12.56
CA ARG A 86 9.63 -11.20 11.30
C ARG A 86 8.19 -11.68 11.46
N GLU A 87 7.83 -12.27 12.60
CA GLU A 87 6.45 -12.66 12.89
C GLU A 87 5.57 -11.42 13.07
N VAL A 88 6.10 -10.40 13.74
CA VAL A 88 5.43 -9.09 13.86
C VAL A 88 5.20 -8.46 12.49
N GLN A 89 6.22 -8.47 11.62
CA GLN A 89 6.13 -7.97 10.25
C GLN A 89 5.04 -8.70 9.46
N ASN A 90 5.01 -10.03 9.54
CA ASN A 90 3.99 -10.83 8.87
C ASN A 90 2.58 -10.53 9.39
N PHE A 91 2.45 -10.34 10.71
CA PHE A 91 1.19 -9.96 11.32
C PHE A 91 0.70 -8.59 10.82
N ILE A 92 1.57 -7.59 10.83
CA ILE A 92 1.26 -6.23 10.36
C ILE A 92 0.83 -6.26 8.89
N ASN A 93 1.61 -6.92 8.03
CA ASN A 93 1.31 -6.99 6.60
C ASN A 93 -0.03 -7.69 6.34
N ARG A 94 -0.31 -8.79 7.04
CA ARG A 94 -1.60 -9.48 6.94
C ARG A 94 -2.76 -8.58 7.35
N CYS A 95 -2.64 -7.86 8.47
CA CYS A 95 -3.68 -6.92 8.90
C CYS A 95 -3.94 -5.84 7.84
N LYS A 96 -2.89 -5.26 7.26
CA LYS A 96 -3.02 -4.26 6.20
C LYS A 96 -3.64 -4.83 4.93
N GLU A 97 -3.27 -6.04 4.53
CA GLU A 97 -3.87 -6.75 3.38
C GLU A 97 -5.35 -7.04 3.60
N GLU A 98 -5.77 -7.26 4.84
CA GLU A 98 -7.18 -7.41 5.22
C GLU A 98 -7.91 -6.06 5.37
N GLY A 99 -7.26 -4.95 5.12
CA GLY A 99 -7.83 -3.61 5.23
C GLY A 99 -7.97 -3.10 6.65
N LYS A 100 -7.21 -3.62 7.60
CA LYS A 100 -7.35 -3.32 9.03
C LYS A 100 -6.18 -2.51 9.58
N ARG A 101 -6.48 -1.38 10.21
CA ARG A 101 -5.56 -0.64 11.06
C ARG A 101 -5.42 -1.32 12.43
N ALA A 102 -4.38 -0.95 13.18
CA ALA A 102 -4.17 -1.50 14.52
C ALA A 102 -5.40 -1.30 15.43
N SER A 103 -6.08 -0.17 15.32
CA SER A 103 -7.31 0.14 16.06
C SER A 103 -8.52 -0.70 15.70
N GLU A 104 -8.48 -1.37 14.54
CA GLU A 104 -9.57 -2.19 13.99
C GLU A 104 -9.36 -3.69 14.23
N VAL A 105 -8.19 -4.08 14.76
CA VAL A 105 -7.86 -5.48 15.02
C VAL A 105 -8.22 -5.85 16.44
N TYR A 106 -8.99 -6.91 16.59
CA TYR A 106 -9.35 -7.48 17.89
C TYR A 106 -8.89 -8.93 17.98
N SER A 107 -8.25 -9.28 19.11
CA SER A 107 -7.93 -10.67 19.43
C SER A 107 -8.08 -10.95 20.92
N LYS A 108 -8.50 -12.17 21.26
CA LYS A 108 -8.57 -12.68 22.62
C LYS A 108 -7.22 -13.22 23.10
N PHE A 109 -6.30 -13.52 22.20
CA PHE A 109 -5.00 -14.11 22.51
C PHE A 109 -4.01 -13.03 22.99
N SER A 110 -3.28 -13.32 24.06
CA SER A 110 -2.31 -12.37 24.65
C SER A 110 -1.17 -12.03 23.69
N LYS A 111 -0.69 -13.00 22.92
CA LYS A 111 0.37 -12.80 21.92
C LYS A 111 -0.08 -11.82 20.83
N ASP A 112 -1.30 -11.97 20.33
CA ASP A 112 -1.84 -11.06 19.33
C ASP A 112 -2.05 -9.65 19.88
N LYS A 113 -2.43 -9.51 21.14
CA LYS A 113 -2.53 -8.19 21.80
C LYS A 113 -1.21 -7.45 21.82
N ALA A 114 -0.10 -8.16 22.07
CA ALA A 114 1.24 -7.58 21.99
C ALA A 114 1.57 -7.16 20.56
N TYR A 115 1.26 -7.98 19.56
CA TYR A 115 1.46 -7.64 18.15
C TYR A 115 0.62 -6.44 17.71
N ILE A 116 -0.62 -6.32 18.18
CA ILE A 116 -1.51 -5.17 17.93
C ILE A 116 -0.89 -3.89 18.50
N GLN A 117 -0.34 -3.94 19.72
CA GLN A 117 0.35 -2.79 20.31
C GLN A 117 1.59 -2.37 19.52
N ILE A 118 2.40 -3.34 19.08
CA ILE A 118 3.57 -3.07 18.23
C ILE A 118 3.12 -2.47 16.90
N TYR A 119 2.05 -3.00 16.30
CA TYR A 119 1.47 -2.46 15.08
C TYR A 119 1.04 -1.00 15.24
N ALA A 120 0.35 -0.65 16.34
CA ALA A 120 -0.04 0.73 16.62
C ALA A 120 1.16 1.68 16.76
N MET A 121 2.20 1.26 17.47
CA MET A 121 3.45 2.02 17.61
C MET A 121 4.17 2.18 16.26
N TYR A 122 4.20 1.13 15.47
CA TYR A 122 4.79 1.13 14.12
C TYR A 122 4.03 2.10 13.17
N GLU A 123 2.70 2.07 13.15
CA GLU A 123 1.89 3.03 12.38
C GLU A 123 2.22 4.48 12.76
N ALA A 124 2.33 4.77 14.06
CA ALA A 124 2.63 6.11 14.54
C ALA A 124 4.02 6.59 14.09
N VAL A 125 5.02 5.70 14.09
CA VAL A 125 6.36 6.01 13.61
C VAL A 125 6.37 6.31 12.12
N LEU A 126 5.74 5.48 11.29
CA LEU A 126 5.65 5.71 9.84
C LEU A 126 4.90 7.01 9.51
N GLN A 127 3.80 7.28 10.21
CA GLN A 127 3.05 8.51 10.02
C GLN A 127 3.90 9.75 10.33
N ARG A 128 4.65 9.71 11.41
CA ARG A 128 5.55 10.80 11.80
C ARG A 128 6.72 10.97 10.83
N GLU A 129 7.27 9.88 10.32
CA GLU A 129 8.40 9.90 9.40
C GLU A 129 7.97 10.15 7.93
N GLY A 130 6.67 10.14 7.65
CA GLY A 130 6.16 10.32 6.30
C GLY A 130 6.58 9.19 5.36
N ALA A 131 6.45 7.94 5.80
CA ALA A 131 6.85 6.74 5.05
C ALA A 131 5.71 5.75 4.91
N CYS A 132 5.74 5.00 3.82
CA CYS A 132 4.80 3.91 3.52
C CYS A 132 5.58 2.63 3.26
N ASP A 133 5.17 1.52 3.87
CA ASP A 133 5.57 0.20 3.41
C ASP A 133 4.71 -0.25 2.20
N PHE A 134 5.02 -1.38 1.58
CA PHE A 134 4.28 -1.83 0.40
C PHE A 134 2.80 -2.09 0.68
N ALA A 135 2.48 -2.73 1.79
CA ALA A 135 1.08 -2.99 2.16
C ALA A 135 0.32 -1.69 2.44
N GLU A 136 1.00 -0.67 2.98
CA GLU A 136 0.44 0.66 3.23
C GLU A 136 -0.02 1.35 1.95
N LEU A 137 0.68 1.17 0.85
CA LEU A 137 0.28 1.77 -0.43
C LEU A 137 -1.13 1.33 -0.83
N LEU A 138 -1.44 0.04 -0.70
CA LEU A 138 -2.77 -0.49 -1.01
C LEU A 138 -3.80 -0.05 0.03
N LEU A 139 -3.49 -0.18 1.31
CA LEU A 139 -4.41 0.17 2.39
C LEU A 139 -4.77 1.65 2.36
N ARG A 140 -3.77 2.53 2.19
CA ARG A 140 -4.01 3.97 2.17
C ARG A 140 -4.77 4.42 0.91
N ALA A 141 -4.50 3.81 -0.24
CA ALA A 141 -5.27 4.04 -1.45
C ALA A 141 -6.73 3.60 -1.29
N TYR A 142 -6.96 2.44 -0.66
CA TYR A 142 -8.30 1.97 -0.32
C TYR A 142 -9.02 2.95 0.61
N GLU A 143 -8.39 3.40 1.68
CA GLU A 143 -8.96 4.37 2.62
C GLU A 143 -9.26 5.71 1.94
N LEU A 144 -8.34 6.20 1.11
CA LEU A 144 -8.53 7.44 0.36
C LEU A 144 -9.79 7.37 -0.52
N LEU A 145 -9.91 6.32 -1.32
CA LEU A 145 -11.06 6.14 -2.22
C LEU A 145 -12.36 5.86 -1.46
N SER A 146 -12.29 5.15 -0.33
CA SER A 146 -13.47 4.84 0.48
C SER A 146 -14.02 6.06 1.22
N ARG A 147 -13.14 6.93 1.71
CA ARG A 147 -13.50 8.06 2.57
C ARG A 147 -13.68 9.38 1.82
N ASN A 148 -13.03 9.53 0.66
CA ASN A 148 -13.12 10.75 -0.15
C ASN A 148 -14.02 10.51 -1.36
N GLU A 149 -15.27 10.95 -1.26
CA GLU A 149 -16.27 10.78 -2.30
C GLU A 149 -15.93 11.54 -3.59
N MET A 150 -15.36 12.73 -3.48
CA MET A 150 -14.99 13.54 -4.66
C MET A 150 -13.90 12.86 -5.48
N ILE A 151 -12.85 12.36 -4.83
CA ILE A 151 -11.75 11.65 -5.51
C ILE A 151 -12.27 10.34 -6.12
N ARG A 152 -13.04 9.56 -5.35
CA ARG A 152 -13.66 8.33 -5.85
C ARG A 152 -14.51 8.58 -7.09
N HIS A 153 -15.39 9.56 -7.04
CA HIS A 153 -16.27 9.91 -8.16
C HIS A 153 -15.48 10.35 -9.39
N HIS A 154 -14.45 11.17 -9.21
CA HIS A 154 -13.55 11.58 -10.29
C HIS A 154 -12.97 10.39 -11.06
N TYR A 155 -12.47 9.38 -10.35
CA TYR A 155 -11.89 8.19 -10.99
C TYR A 155 -12.93 7.22 -11.52
N GLN A 156 -14.09 7.11 -10.89
CA GLN A 156 -15.22 6.33 -11.41
C GLN A 156 -15.74 6.90 -12.76
N GLU A 157 -15.82 8.20 -12.89
CA GLU A 157 -16.18 8.82 -14.17
C GLU A 157 -15.08 8.69 -15.22
N ARG A 158 -13.83 8.77 -14.80
CA ARG A 158 -12.68 8.69 -15.70
C ARG A 158 -12.48 7.30 -16.26
N PHE A 159 -12.51 6.27 -15.41
CA PHE A 159 -12.22 4.90 -15.82
C PHE A 159 -13.49 4.14 -16.15
N ARG A 160 -13.83 4.18 -17.43
CA ARG A 160 -14.98 3.42 -17.97
C ARG A 160 -14.65 1.95 -18.18
N PHE A 161 -13.38 1.63 -18.36
CA PHE A 161 -12.90 0.27 -18.61
C PHE A 161 -11.77 -0.06 -17.63
N ILE A 162 -11.94 -1.17 -16.91
CA ILE A 162 -10.94 -1.71 -16.00
C ILE A 162 -10.54 -3.10 -16.51
N LEU A 163 -9.27 -3.25 -16.80
CA LEU A 163 -8.68 -4.50 -17.25
C LEU A 163 -7.74 -5.01 -16.18
N VAL A 164 -7.91 -6.26 -15.78
CA VAL A 164 -7.05 -6.92 -14.79
C VAL A 164 -6.47 -8.16 -15.43
N ASP A 165 -5.15 -8.15 -15.58
CA ASP A 165 -4.40 -9.34 -16.03
C ASP A 165 -4.25 -10.31 -14.86
N GLU A 166 -4.26 -11.63 -15.14
CA GLU A 166 -4.16 -12.68 -14.12
C GLU A 166 -5.20 -12.51 -12.98
N PHE A 167 -6.44 -12.25 -13.36
CA PHE A 167 -7.53 -11.96 -12.39
C PHE A 167 -7.71 -13.05 -11.33
N GLN A 168 -7.42 -14.29 -11.65
CA GLN A 168 -7.48 -15.42 -10.73
C GLN A 168 -6.51 -15.25 -9.53
N ASP A 169 -5.46 -14.47 -9.66
CA ASP A 169 -4.48 -14.22 -8.60
C ASP A 169 -4.91 -13.04 -7.68
N THR A 170 -6.00 -12.38 -8.04
CA THR A 170 -6.57 -11.28 -7.28
C THR A 170 -7.42 -11.81 -6.12
#